data_17d655e2eecb20919b9b9aae7c285541
#
_entry.id   17d655e2eecb20919b9b9aae7c285541
#
_cell.length_a   1.000
_cell.length_b   1.000
_cell.length_c   1.000
_cell.angle_alpha   90.00
_cell.angle_beta   90.00
_cell.angle_gamma   90.00
#
_symmetry.space_group_name_H-M   'P 1'
#
loop_
_entity.id
_entity.type
_entity.pdbx_description
1 polymer ?
#
loop_
_entity_poly.entity_id
_entity_poly.type
_entity_poly.pdbx_seq_one_letter_code
_entity_poly.pdbx_strand_id
1 'polypeptide(L)'
;MSNGSSSHHHGFNVDAASPAEAAFRAMSKVLDPFGVTTSLVNAQVAWLTHPQEFMRAAHALSGDMAALQSHVFYRALGIPSEDFVKPNVDDARFADPIWKQSATWDIVKEYYLAFTHRLEDLLYETPGLSDRERSRAAFWLRKWLNMTAPTNFFFGNPVALQRFVDTGGESLMRGIANFFRDLEARNIQMVEPDAFDVGKDLATTPGKVVFRNRLLELIHYAPVTEKVRATPIVVITPWINKFYILDLTSKKSLVKYLVDQGFSVYITSWKNPDRDMAEVRFDDYLTEGVGEAVRVVRDFCKVPQVHLAGYCIGGTLVASYMAWANRHYAAADVPVAHWTLFTTLTDFSHPGDIDVFIDEACVDALEDMMARKGYLDGNEMASAFRMLRSNPLIWHYWVHSYLLGEPLPPFDVLFWNMDTTRMPRAMHSWYLRELYLANNLVKRDHLTIAGESIDLDRMVQPLYVVTAEDDHIAPWKQCYRIRKYVNVKAPVRFVLSTSGHILGIVNPPVSPPKRAYRVADPERNEHWEQWEDRAQSRPGTWWEDWIAWLGDRSGELVPAYPAAQRRYPSLADAPGTYVLEK
;
A
#
# COMPACT_ATOMS: atom_id res chain seq x y z
N MET A 1 -22.00 -38.97 -57.49
CA MET A 1 -23.28 -38.63 -56.83
C MET A 1 -23.03 -38.64 -55.35
N SER A 2 -23.01 -37.53 -54.77
CA SER A 2 -23.52 -37.19 -53.44
C SER A 2 -22.79 -35.92 -52.91
N ASN A 3 -23.61 -34.96 -52.58
CA ASN A 3 -23.24 -33.62 -52.22
C ASN A 3 -22.54 -33.50 -50.88
N GLY A 4 -21.47 -32.73 -50.86
CA GLY A 4 -20.88 -32.18 -49.64
C GLY A 4 -21.53 -30.86 -49.30
N SER A 5 -22.14 -30.73 -48.12
CA SER A 5 -22.62 -29.48 -47.56
C SER A 5 -21.52 -28.82 -46.70
N SER A 6 -21.03 -27.70 -47.17
CA SER A 6 -20.15 -26.80 -46.41
C SER A 6 -20.98 -26.01 -45.40
N SER A 7 -20.74 -26.22 -44.10
CA SER A 7 -21.27 -25.38 -43.03
C SER A 7 -20.38 -24.13 -42.88
N HIS A 8 -20.91 -22.99 -43.22
CA HIS A 8 -20.33 -21.68 -42.89
C HIS A 8 -20.51 -21.42 -41.39
N HIS A 9 -19.43 -21.39 -40.63
CA HIS A 9 -19.41 -20.77 -39.32
C HIS A 9 -19.45 -19.25 -39.52
N HIS A 10 -20.56 -18.64 -39.16
CA HIS A 10 -20.66 -17.20 -38.96
C HIS A 10 -19.87 -16.83 -37.68
N GLY A 11 -18.75 -16.11 -37.86
CA GLY A 11 -18.07 -15.41 -36.77
C GLY A 11 -19.02 -14.33 -36.22
N PHE A 12 -19.23 -14.35 -34.91
CA PHE A 12 -19.91 -13.26 -34.21
C PHE A 12 -19.05 -11.99 -34.35
N ASN A 13 -19.60 -11.01 -35.07
CA ASN A 13 -19.09 -9.64 -35.03
C ASN A 13 -19.21 -9.13 -33.58
N VAL A 14 -18.11 -8.67 -33.02
CA VAL A 14 -18.11 -7.83 -31.81
C VAL A 14 -18.86 -6.55 -32.20
N ASP A 15 -20.05 -6.34 -31.63
CA ASP A 15 -20.89 -5.16 -31.89
C ASP A 15 -20.06 -3.90 -31.60
N ALA A 16 -19.85 -3.12 -32.65
CA ALA A 16 -19.31 -1.77 -32.49
C ALA A 16 -20.31 -0.96 -31.66
N ALA A 17 -19.87 -0.41 -30.54
CA ALA A 17 -20.71 0.41 -29.68
C ALA A 17 -21.43 1.49 -30.48
N SER A 18 -22.72 1.70 -30.23
CA SER A 18 -23.49 2.74 -30.91
C SER A 18 -22.84 4.12 -30.72
N PRO A 19 -22.98 5.05 -31.67
CA PRO A 19 -22.45 6.41 -31.49
C PRO A 19 -22.90 7.10 -30.20
N ALA A 20 -24.09 6.77 -29.70
CA ALA A 20 -24.61 7.27 -28.43
C ALA A 20 -23.89 6.66 -27.24
N GLU A 21 -23.58 5.35 -27.27
CA GLU A 21 -22.78 4.68 -26.23
C GLU A 21 -21.33 5.18 -26.23
N ALA A 22 -20.75 5.41 -27.41
CA ALA A 22 -19.42 5.98 -27.53
C ALA A 22 -19.37 7.41 -26.97
N ALA A 23 -20.37 8.25 -27.27
CA ALA A 23 -20.50 9.60 -26.73
C ALA A 23 -20.72 9.58 -25.20
N PHE A 24 -21.57 8.69 -24.69
CA PHE A 24 -21.80 8.52 -23.26
C PHE A 24 -20.53 8.06 -22.54
N ARG A 25 -19.80 7.09 -23.07
CA ARG A 25 -18.49 6.66 -22.54
C ARG A 25 -17.47 7.79 -22.55
N ALA A 26 -17.39 8.58 -23.62
CA ALA A 26 -16.50 9.74 -23.69
C ALA A 26 -16.87 10.81 -22.65
N MET A 27 -18.15 11.07 -22.46
CA MET A 27 -18.65 12.03 -21.47
C MET A 27 -18.43 11.53 -20.04
N SER A 28 -18.66 10.24 -19.76
CA SER A 28 -18.41 9.66 -18.43
C SER A 28 -16.93 9.67 -18.06
N LYS A 29 -16.01 9.43 -19.00
CA LYS A 29 -14.57 9.56 -18.78
C LYS A 29 -14.16 10.96 -18.28
N VAL A 30 -14.85 12.00 -18.73
CA VAL A 30 -14.55 13.39 -18.34
C VAL A 30 -15.24 13.78 -17.03
N LEU A 31 -16.49 13.36 -16.84
CA LEU A 31 -17.33 13.78 -15.70
C LEU A 31 -17.23 12.86 -14.49
N ASP A 32 -16.91 11.58 -14.71
CA ASP A 32 -16.85 10.55 -13.67
C ASP A 32 -15.66 9.59 -13.91
N PRO A 33 -14.42 10.10 -13.97
CA PRO A 33 -13.24 9.30 -14.31
C PRO A 33 -12.99 8.15 -13.34
N PHE A 34 -13.45 8.27 -12.11
CA PHE A 34 -13.31 7.23 -11.08
C PHE A 34 -14.54 6.35 -10.91
N GLY A 35 -15.55 6.51 -11.75
CA GLY A 35 -16.77 5.69 -11.75
C GLY A 35 -17.62 5.81 -10.48
N VAL A 36 -17.55 6.95 -9.79
CA VAL A 36 -18.31 7.22 -8.55
C VAL A 36 -19.81 7.16 -8.84
N THR A 37 -20.26 8.05 -9.73
CA THR A 37 -21.66 8.17 -10.10
C THR A 37 -22.12 6.94 -10.89
N THR A 38 -21.32 6.48 -11.82
CA THR A 38 -21.64 5.33 -12.69
C THR A 38 -21.87 4.07 -11.87
N SER A 39 -21.03 3.79 -10.86
CA SER A 39 -21.18 2.59 -10.02
C SER A 39 -22.46 2.62 -9.20
N LEU A 40 -22.83 3.78 -8.64
CA LEU A 40 -24.05 3.93 -7.86
C LEU A 40 -25.31 3.88 -8.74
N VAL A 41 -25.26 4.49 -9.93
CA VAL A 41 -26.37 4.42 -10.88
C VAL A 41 -26.57 2.99 -11.39
N ASN A 42 -25.51 2.25 -11.69
CA ASN A 42 -25.62 0.84 -12.09
C ASN A 42 -26.28 0.00 -11.01
N ALA A 43 -25.93 0.23 -9.72
CA ALA A 43 -26.59 -0.46 -8.63
C ALA A 43 -28.09 -0.10 -8.53
N GLN A 44 -28.46 1.17 -8.69
CA GLN A 44 -29.88 1.59 -8.72
C GLN A 44 -30.66 0.95 -9.88
N VAL A 45 -30.09 0.96 -11.10
CA VAL A 45 -30.70 0.32 -12.26
C VAL A 45 -30.85 -1.20 -12.03
N ALA A 46 -29.86 -1.83 -11.44
CA ALA A 46 -29.92 -3.26 -11.12
C ALA A 46 -31.11 -3.58 -10.19
N TRP A 47 -31.35 -2.79 -9.15
CA TRP A 47 -32.52 -2.92 -8.28
C TRP A 47 -33.84 -2.68 -9.01
N LEU A 48 -33.91 -1.69 -9.89
CA LEU A 48 -35.12 -1.39 -10.68
C LEU A 48 -35.48 -2.50 -11.68
N THR A 49 -34.48 -3.19 -12.20
CA THR A 49 -34.66 -4.31 -13.14
C THR A 49 -34.96 -5.66 -12.45
N HIS A 50 -34.84 -5.71 -11.12
CA HIS A 50 -35.09 -6.91 -10.31
C HIS A 50 -36.13 -6.64 -9.20
N PRO A 51 -37.40 -6.40 -9.55
CA PRO A 51 -38.42 -5.93 -8.61
C PRO A 51 -38.75 -6.91 -7.49
N GLN A 52 -38.58 -8.22 -7.68
CA GLN A 52 -38.83 -9.20 -6.61
C GLN A 52 -37.76 -9.14 -5.52
N GLU A 53 -36.50 -9.02 -5.91
CA GLU A 53 -35.36 -8.83 -5.03
C GLU A 53 -35.47 -7.50 -4.29
N PHE A 54 -35.84 -6.42 -5.00
CA PHE A 54 -36.10 -5.12 -4.41
C PHE A 54 -37.19 -5.16 -3.32
N MET A 55 -38.32 -5.82 -3.59
CA MET A 55 -39.39 -5.96 -2.59
C MET A 55 -38.97 -6.75 -1.36
N ARG A 56 -38.15 -7.81 -1.54
CA ARG A 56 -37.57 -8.59 -0.42
C ARG A 56 -36.65 -7.72 0.44
N ALA A 57 -35.75 -6.97 -0.19
CA ALA A 57 -34.82 -6.06 0.48
C ALA A 57 -35.55 -4.93 1.21
N ALA A 58 -36.59 -4.35 0.59
CA ALA A 58 -37.42 -3.32 1.21
C ALA A 58 -38.20 -3.84 2.43
N HIS A 59 -38.70 -5.09 2.37
CA HIS A 59 -39.37 -5.73 3.51
C HIS A 59 -38.39 -5.98 4.66
N ALA A 60 -37.20 -6.50 4.36
CA ALA A 60 -36.16 -6.72 5.37
C ALA A 60 -35.75 -5.39 6.02
N LEU A 61 -35.50 -4.33 5.23
CA LEU A 61 -35.21 -3.00 5.75
C LEU A 61 -36.32 -2.48 6.69
N SER A 62 -37.59 -2.69 6.31
CA SER A 62 -38.72 -2.28 7.15
C SER A 62 -38.74 -3.04 8.49
N GLY A 63 -38.39 -4.32 8.47
CA GLY A 63 -38.23 -5.14 9.69
C GLY A 63 -37.11 -4.65 10.59
N ASP A 64 -35.93 -4.37 10.01
CA ASP A 64 -34.77 -3.85 10.75
C ASP A 64 -35.07 -2.50 11.38
N MET A 65 -35.76 -1.60 10.64
CA MET A 65 -36.18 -0.30 11.17
C MET A 65 -37.18 -0.42 12.31
N ALA A 66 -38.15 -1.34 12.23
CA ALA A 66 -39.10 -1.59 13.31
C ALA A 66 -38.40 -2.17 14.56
N ALA A 67 -37.45 -3.08 14.38
CA ALA A 67 -36.62 -3.63 15.45
C ALA A 67 -35.76 -2.54 16.12
N LEU A 68 -35.13 -1.67 15.34
CA LEU A 68 -34.36 -0.53 15.84
C LEU A 68 -35.24 0.43 16.64
N GLN A 69 -36.43 0.78 16.12
CA GLN A 69 -37.38 1.65 16.85
C GLN A 69 -37.79 1.03 18.19
N SER A 70 -38.06 -0.26 18.22
CA SER A 70 -38.39 -0.98 19.45
C SER A 70 -37.22 -0.98 20.43
N HIS A 71 -36.00 -1.20 19.95
CA HIS A 71 -34.78 -1.16 20.75
C HIS A 71 -34.58 0.24 21.38
N VAL A 72 -34.67 1.31 20.59
CA VAL A 72 -34.55 2.69 21.04
C VAL A 72 -35.63 3.03 22.05
N PHE A 73 -36.87 2.60 21.83
CA PHE A 73 -37.98 2.80 22.78
C PHE A 73 -37.71 2.12 24.13
N TYR A 74 -37.26 0.88 24.17
CA TYR A 74 -36.90 0.19 25.40
C TYR A 74 -35.75 0.90 26.15
N ARG A 75 -34.72 1.36 25.43
CA ARG A 75 -33.63 2.14 26.01
C ARG A 75 -34.09 3.45 26.59
N ALA A 76 -34.99 4.17 25.90
CA ALA A 76 -35.59 5.41 26.41
C ALA A 76 -36.40 5.21 27.70
N LEU A 77 -36.95 4.02 27.91
CA LEU A 77 -37.62 3.60 29.16
C LEU A 77 -36.63 3.15 30.25
N GLY A 78 -35.32 3.22 30.01
CA GLY A 78 -34.30 2.80 30.97
C GLY A 78 -34.11 1.30 31.08
N ILE A 79 -34.64 0.51 30.13
CA ILE A 79 -34.46 -0.94 30.07
C ILE A 79 -33.07 -1.25 29.48
N PRO A 80 -32.16 -1.86 30.25
CA PRO A 80 -30.82 -2.21 29.74
C PRO A 80 -30.91 -3.16 28.55
N SER A 81 -30.26 -2.78 27.46
CA SER A 81 -30.10 -3.65 26.27
C SER A 81 -28.71 -3.45 25.68
N GLU A 82 -28.18 -4.47 25.00
CA GLU A 82 -26.94 -4.34 24.24
C GLU A 82 -27.14 -3.37 23.06
N ASP A 83 -26.03 -2.86 22.50
CA ASP A 83 -26.06 -2.04 21.28
C ASP A 83 -26.73 -2.84 20.15
N PHE A 84 -27.64 -2.22 19.42
CA PHE A 84 -28.35 -2.83 18.29
C PHE A 84 -27.39 -3.19 17.16
N VAL A 85 -26.47 -2.27 16.86
CA VAL A 85 -25.35 -2.48 15.97
C VAL A 85 -24.07 -2.08 16.69
N LYS A 86 -23.16 -3.04 16.87
CA LYS A 86 -21.82 -2.75 17.44
C LYS A 86 -20.95 -2.06 16.39
N PRO A 87 -20.30 -0.93 16.73
CA PRO A 87 -19.29 -0.36 15.86
C PRO A 87 -18.21 -1.39 15.54
N ASN A 88 -17.62 -1.33 14.34
CA ASN A 88 -16.47 -2.16 14.02
C ASN A 88 -15.36 -1.91 15.06
N VAL A 89 -14.59 -2.94 15.40
CA VAL A 89 -13.53 -2.85 16.42
C VAL A 89 -12.54 -1.72 16.12
N ASP A 90 -12.30 -1.46 14.83
CA ASP A 90 -11.40 -0.39 14.36
C ASP A 90 -12.08 0.99 14.20
N ASP A 91 -13.40 1.10 14.50
CA ASP A 91 -14.13 2.36 14.38
C ASP A 91 -14.09 3.15 15.69
N ALA A 92 -13.05 3.95 15.85
CA ALA A 92 -12.86 4.80 17.02
C ALA A 92 -13.80 6.02 17.10
N ARG A 93 -14.62 6.30 16.08
CA ARG A 93 -15.48 7.52 16.02
C ARG A 93 -16.46 7.64 17.18
N PHE A 94 -16.93 6.51 17.69
CA PHE A 94 -17.90 6.41 18.78
C PHE A 94 -17.30 5.85 20.07
N ALA A 95 -15.97 5.89 20.22
CA ALA A 95 -15.27 5.32 21.38
C ALA A 95 -15.48 6.14 22.67
N ASP A 96 -15.73 7.45 22.57
CA ASP A 96 -15.95 8.29 23.74
C ASP A 96 -17.21 7.85 24.50
N PRO A 97 -17.15 7.73 25.85
CA PRO A 97 -18.27 7.30 26.67
C PRO A 97 -19.55 8.12 26.51
N ILE A 98 -19.48 9.40 26.13
CA ILE A 98 -20.64 10.28 25.94
C ILE A 98 -21.64 9.73 24.92
N TRP A 99 -21.15 8.96 23.90
CA TRP A 99 -21.97 8.30 22.90
C TRP A 99 -22.85 7.17 23.46
N LYS A 100 -22.55 6.69 24.69
CA LYS A 100 -23.33 5.66 25.39
C LYS A 100 -24.06 6.19 26.62
N GLN A 101 -23.49 7.20 27.28
CA GLN A 101 -24.04 7.75 28.50
C GLN A 101 -25.23 8.71 28.27
N SER A 102 -25.28 9.37 27.14
CA SER A 102 -26.36 10.25 26.74
C SER A 102 -27.37 9.50 25.85
N ALA A 103 -28.61 9.39 26.32
CA ALA A 103 -29.68 8.74 25.56
C ALA A 103 -29.85 9.32 24.13
N THR A 104 -29.75 10.65 24.00
CA THR A 104 -29.86 11.32 22.69
C THR A 104 -28.73 10.91 21.73
N TRP A 105 -27.49 10.92 22.20
CA TRP A 105 -26.34 10.62 21.36
C TRP A 105 -26.21 9.13 21.08
N ASP A 106 -26.63 8.29 22.01
CA ASP A 106 -26.72 6.87 21.80
C ASP A 106 -27.73 6.53 20.68
N ILE A 107 -28.90 7.15 20.69
CA ILE A 107 -29.89 7.03 19.62
C ILE A 107 -29.31 7.46 18.26
N VAL A 108 -28.65 8.62 18.20
CA VAL A 108 -28.03 9.12 16.95
C VAL A 108 -26.99 8.12 16.42
N LYS A 109 -26.14 7.58 17.28
CA LYS A 109 -25.14 6.54 16.95
C LYS A 109 -25.82 5.30 16.39
N GLU A 110 -26.82 4.76 17.10
CA GLU A 110 -27.51 3.53 16.72
C GLU A 110 -28.21 3.65 15.36
N TYR A 111 -28.93 4.76 15.12
CA TYR A 111 -29.54 5.01 13.81
C TYR A 111 -28.51 5.12 12.70
N TYR A 112 -27.42 5.84 12.92
CA TYR A 112 -26.35 5.97 11.92
C TYR A 112 -25.73 4.63 11.59
N LEU A 113 -25.35 3.83 12.60
CA LEU A 113 -24.71 2.53 12.40
C LEU A 113 -25.68 1.54 11.75
N ALA A 114 -26.92 1.44 12.20
CA ALA A 114 -27.91 0.54 11.61
C ALA A 114 -28.19 0.89 10.14
N PHE A 115 -28.34 2.17 9.84
CA PHE A 115 -28.58 2.65 8.48
C PHE A 115 -27.37 2.39 7.56
N THR A 116 -26.16 2.67 8.01
CA THR A 116 -24.94 2.48 7.20
C THR A 116 -24.68 1.01 6.93
N HIS A 117 -24.77 0.14 7.93
CA HIS A 117 -24.62 -1.30 7.74
C HIS A 117 -25.64 -1.85 6.76
N ARG A 118 -26.91 -1.46 6.91
CA ARG A 118 -27.97 -1.95 6.03
C ARG A 118 -27.80 -1.49 4.57
N LEU A 119 -27.34 -0.26 4.35
CA LEU A 119 -27.07 0.23 3.00
C LEU A 119 -25.87 -0.51 2.37
N GLU A 120 -24.84 -0.82 3.14
CA GLU A 120 -23.71 -1.64 2.68
C GLU A 120 -24.19 -3.05 2.32
N ASP A 121 -24.96 -3.70 3.19
CA ASP A 121 -25.53 -5.04 2.93
C ASP A 121 -26.38 -5.05 1.65
N LEU A 122 -27.25 -4.07 1.46
CA LEU A 122 -28.06 -3.92 0.24
C LEU A 122 -27.21 -3.84 -1.01
N LEU A 123 -26.04 -3.18 -0.96
CA LEU A 123 -25.14 -3.14 -2.10
C LEU A 123 -24.53 -4.50 -2.42
N TYR A 124 -24.13 -5.27 -1.39
CA TYR A 124 -23.63 -6.62 -1.59
C TYR A 124 -24.72 -7.60 -2.04
N GLU A 125 -25.97 -7.37 -1.66
CA GLU A 125 -27.15 -8.12 -2.12
C GLU A 125 -27.65 -7.69 -3.51
N THR A 126 -27.11 -6.61 -4.13
CA THR A 126 -27.58 -6.07 -5.40
C THR A 126 -27.49 -7.15 -6.51
N PRO A 127 -28.60 -7.50 -7.16
CA PRO A 127 -28.61 -8.53 -8.20
C PRO A 127 -27.95 -8.04 -9.49
N GLY A 128 -27.39 -8.98 -10.28
CA GLY A 128 -26.92 -8.68 -11.64
C GLY A 128 -25.61 -7.89 -11.76
N LEU A 129 -25.00 -7.46 -10.66
CA LEU A 129 -23.68 -6.83 -10.67
C LEU A 129 -22.57 -7.89 -10.55
N SER A 130 -21.47 -7.69 -11.27
CA SER A 130 -20.23 -8.42 -11.03
C SER A 130 -19.64 -8.08 -9.64
N ASP A 131 -18.80 -8.95 -9.11
CA ASP A 131 -18.16 -8.72 -7.80
C ASP A 131 -17.32 -7.43 -7.78
N ARG A 132 -16.71 -7.09 -8.92
CA ARG A 132 -15.91 -5.86 -9.06
C ARG A 132 -16.79 -4.61 -9.05
N GLU A 133 -17.90 -4.60 -9.80
CA GLU A 133 -18.85 -3.48 -9.79
C GLU A 133 -19.47 -3.28 -8.41
N ARG A 134 -19.81 -4.37 -7.74
CA ARG A 134 -20.34 -4.39 -6.39
C ARG A 134 -19.35 -3.82 -5.38
N SER A 135 -18.10 -4.28 -5.41
CA SER A 135 -17.03 -3.78 -4.54
C SER A 135 -16.76 -2.29 -4.77
N ARG A 136 -16.78 -1.83 -6.02
CA ARG A 136 -16.60 -0.41 -6.37
C ARG A 136 -17.75 0.45 -5.88
N ALA A 137 -18.99 0.02 -6.10
CA ALA A 137 -20.16 0.74 -5.59
C ALA A 137 -20.18 0.78 -4.06
N ALA A 138 -19.86 -0.32 -3.38
CA ALA A 138 -19.75 -0.40 -1.93
C ALA A 138 -18.64 0.53 -1.40
N PHE A 139 -17.50 0.60 -2.08
CA PHE A 139 -16.42 1.51 -1.72
C PHE A 139 -16.91 2.98 -1.75
N TRP A 140 -17.52 3.43 -2.84
CA TRP A 140 -17.98 4.82 -2.96
C TRP A 140 -19.13 5.14 -2.01
N LEU A 141 -20.08 4.22 -1.83
CA LEU A 141 -21.14 4.38 -0.82
C LEU A 141 -20.53 4.55 0.58
N ARG A 142 -19.59 3.70 0.97
CA ARG A 142 -18.92 3.79 2.27
C ARG A 142 -18.20 5.13 2.46
N LYS A 143 -17.55 5.68 1.40
CA LYS A 143 -16.96 7.02 1.48
C LYS A 143 -18.00 8.09 1.71
N TRP A 144 -19.13 8.00 1.04
CA TRP A 144 -20.23 8.92 1.21
C TRP A 144 -20.86 8.83 2.61
N LEU A 145 -21.10 7.62 3.11
CA LEU A 145 -21.61 7.38 4.45
C LEU A 145 -20.62 7.87 5.53
N ASN A 146 -19.33 7.62 5.36
CA ASN A 146 -18.31 8.15 6.27
C ASN A 146 -18.28 9.67 6.28
N MET A 147 -18.46 10.33 5.15
CA MET A 147 -18.52 11.79 5.04
C MET A 147 -19.70 12.36 5.81
N THR A 148 -20.86 11.68 5.76
CA THR A 148 -22.10 12.12 6.41
C THR A 148 -22.24 11.67 7.87
N ALA A 149 -21.17 11.04 8.44
CA ALA A 149 -21.20 10.62 9.84
C ALA A 149 -21.48 11.79 10.79
N PRO A 150 -22.36 11.65 11.79
CA PRO A 150 -22.67 12.71 12.73
C PRO A 150 -21.43 13.26 13.45
N THR A 151 -20.43 12.40 13.67
CA THR A 151 -19.16 12.79 14.29
C THR A 151 -18.38 13.87 13.52
N ASN A 152 -18.64 14.03 12.21
CA ASN A 152 -17.93 14.99 11.36
C ASN A 152 -18.52 16.41 11.39
N PHE A 153 -19.64 16.60 12.08
CA PHE A 153 -20.33 17.88 12.18
C PHE A 153 -20.29 18.41 13.61
N PHE A 154 -19.96 19.69 13.78
CA PHE A 154 -19.82 20.29 15.11
C PHE A 154 -21.06 20.06 15.99
N PHE A 155 -22.26 20.33 15.47
CA PHE A 155 -23.51 20.12 16.21
C PHE A 155 -23.95 18.66 16.29
N GLY A 156 -23.37 17.77 15.50
CA GLY A 156 -23.60 16.33 15.52
C GLY A 156 -22.63 15.56 16.39
N ASN A 157 -21.60 16.23 16.94
CA ASN A 157 -20.54 15.60 17.71
C ASN A 157 -20.57 16.07 19.17
N PRO A 158 -21.04 15.23 20.12
CA PRO A 158 -21.13 15.62 21.53
C PRO A 158 -19.77 15.91 22.16
N VAL A 159 -18.70 15.27 21.70
CA VAL A 159 -17.34 15.52 22.20
C VAL A 159 -16.88 16.92 21.80
N ALA A 160 -17.18 17.36 20.57
CA ALA A 160 -16.87 18.70 20.11
C ALA A 160 -17.69 19.77 20.88
N LEU A 161 -18.96 19.52 21.10
CA LEU A 161 -19.80 20.41 21.89
C LEU A 161 -19.32 20.54 23.35
N GLN A 162 -19.00 19.41 23.99
CA GLN A 162 -18.46 19.41 25.35
C GLN A 162 -17.12 20.17 25.41
N ARG A 163 -16.22 19.89 24.46
CA ARG A 163 -14.90 20.56 24.37
C ARG A 163 -15.05 22.08 24.17
N PHE A 164 -16.00 22.49 23.36
CA PHE A 164 -16.32 23.92 23.17
C PHE A 164 -16.74 24.58 24.49
N VAL A 165 -17.62 23.95 25.25
CA VAL A 165 -18.09 24.47 26.55
C VAL A 165 -16.93 24.51 27.56
N ASP A 166 -16.15 23.42 27.67
CA ASP A 166 -15.05 23.29 28.63
C ASP A 166 -13.94 24.32 28.39
N THR A 167 -13.73 24.72 27.11
CA THR A 167 -12.70 25.69 26.72
C THR A 167 -13.22 27.12 26.51
N GLY A 168 -14.50 27.38 26.83
CA GLY A 168 -15.10 28.69 26.58
C GLY A 168 -15.08 29.12 25.12
N GLY A 169 -15.13 28.17 24.19
CA GLY A 169 -15.11 28.39 22.74
C GLY A 169 -13.73 28.40 22.09
N GLU A 170 -12.64 28.35 22.86
CA GLU A 170 -11.26 28.41 22.32
C GLU A 170 -10.94 27.23 21.40
N SER A 171 -11.47 26.04 21.70
CA SER A 171 -11.26 24.86 20.85
C SER A 171 -11.74 25.06 19.41
N LEU A 172 -12.93 25.65 19.24
CA LEU A 172 -13.48 25.94 17.91
C LEU A 172 -12.67 27.01 17.18
N MET A 173 -12.20 28.05 17.88
CA MET A 173 -11.36 29.09 17.27
C MET A 173 -10.02 28.53 16.76
N ARG A 174 -9.37 27.65 17.54
CA ARG A 174 -8.18 26.93 17.09
C ARG A 174 -8.49 26.03 15.90
N GLY A 175 -9.62 25.32 15.94
CA GLY A 175 -10.04 24.45 14.85
C GLY A 175 -10.24 25.22 13.53
N ILE A 176 -10.88 26.39 13.59
CA ILE A 176 -11.03 27.28 12.43
C ILE A 176 -9.68 27.76 11.91
N ALA A 177 -8.74 28.12 12.77
CA ALA A 177 -7.40 28.52 12.37
C ALA A 177 -6.65 27.36 11.69
N ASN A 178 -6.73 26.14 12.22
CA ASN A 178 -6.17 24.95 11.61
C ASN A 178 -6.76 24.67 10.22
N PHE A 179 -8.08 24.80 10.07
CA PHE A 179 -8.76 24.62 8.79
C PHE A 179 -8.28 25.60 7.73
N PHE A 180 -8.13 26.89 8.05
CA PHE A 180 -7.62 27.88 7.09
C PHE A 180 -6.16 27.65 6.75
N ARG A 181 -5.32 27.25 7.70
CA ARG A 181 -3.92 26.86 7.44
C ARG A 181 -3.84 25.72 6.42
N ASP A 182 -4.63 24.67 6.60
CA ASP A 182 -4.64 23.50 5.74
C ASP A 182 -5.27 23.80 4.37
N LEU A 183 -6.24 24.72 4.32
CA LEU A 183 -6.81 25.22 3.05
C LEU A 183 -5.74 25.98 2.24
N GLU A 184 -4.93 26.80 2.89
CA GLU A 184 -3.81 27.52 2.27
C GLU A 184 -2.73 26.55 1.76
N ALA A 185 -2.41 25.53 2.56
CA ALA A 185 -1.50 24.44 2.19
C ALA A 185 -2.08 23.47 1.14
N ARG A 186 -3.37 23.56 0.83
CA ARG A 186 -4.12 22.64 -0.06
C ARG A 186 -3.95 21.16 0.33
N ASN A 187 -3.75 20.91 1.61
CA ASN A 187 -3.52 19.56 2.14
C ASN A 187 -3.96 19.49 3.60
N ILE A 188 -4.64 18.40 3.99
CA ILE A 188 -4.94 18.12 5.40
C ILE A 188 -3.63 17.72 6.08
N GLN A 189 -3.17 18.52 7.02
CA GLN A 189 -1.97 18.21 7.80
C GLN A 189 -2.32 17.14 8.85
N MET A 190 -1.50 16.10 8.91
CA MET A 190 -1.63 14.99 9.88
C MET A 190 -0.55 15.05 10.96
N VAL A 191 0.48 15.86 10.73
CA VAL A 191 1.62 16.09 11.61
C VAL A 191 2.10 17.53 11.40
N GLU A 192 2.68 18.14 12.42
CA GLU A 192 3.30 19.46 12.24
C GLU A 192 4.45 19.38 11.21
N PRO A 193 4.47 20.26 10.18
CA PRO A 193 5.46 20.22 9.10
C PRO A 193 6.91 20.28 9.58
N ASP A 194 7.16 20.98 10.67
CA ASP A 194 8.50 21.20 11.25
C ASP A 194 8.78 20.26 12.44
N ALA A 195 7.99 19.18 12.61
CA ALA A 195 8.16 18.25 13.72
C ALA A 195 9.46 17.45 13.67
N PHE A 196 10.02 17.25 12.47
CA PHE A 196 11.25 16.47 12.25
C PHE A 196 12.09 17.04 11.11
N ASP A 197 13.39 16.95 11.27
CA ASP A 197 14.40 17.22 10.24
C ASP A 197 14.98 15.89 9.71
N VAL A 198 14.87 15.64 8.41
CA VAL A 198 15.51 14.48 7.76
C VAL A 198 17.03 14.67 7.73
N GLY A 199 17.76 13.72 8.26
CA GLY A 199 19.21 13.78 8.48
C GLY A 199 19.62 14.23 9.89
N LYS A 200 18.67 14.70 10.73
CA LYS A 200 18.93 15.06 12.13
C LYS A 200 18.07 14.25 13.11
N ASP A 201 16.77 14.18 12.87
CA ASP A 201 15.81 13.46 13.72
C ASP A 201 15.43 12.11 13.11
N LEU A 202 15.35 12.06 11.77
CA LEU A 202 15.02 10.89 10.96
C LEU A 202 16.17 10.61 9.99
N ALA A 203 16.33 9.35 9.56
CA ALA A 203 17.39 8.92 8.65
C ALA A 203 18.82 9.27 9.18
N THR A 204 19.05 8.96 10.43
CA THR A 204 20.27 9.38 11.15
C THR A 204 21.38 8.33 11.19
N THR A 205 21.17 7.15 10.61
CA THR A 205 22.19 6.10 10.57
C THR A 205 23.39 6.57 9.73
N PRO A 206 24.62 6.59 10.28
CA PRO A 206 25.79 7.10 9.57
C PRO A 206 26.11 6.32 8.31
N GLY A 207 26.43 7.02 7.23
CA GLY A 207 26.77 6.39 5.95
C GLY A 207 27.26 7.42 4.93
N LYS A 208 27.54 6.95 3.72
CA LYS A 208 27.97 7.76 2.58
C LYS A 208 27.20 7.43 1.32
N VAL A 209 26.86 8.42 0.54
CA VAL A 209 26.44 8.23 -0.85
C VAL A 209 27.68 7.83 -1.66
N VAL A 210 27.74 6.60 -2.12
CA VAL A 210 28.90 6.04 -2.84
C VAL A 210 28.70 5.98 -4.36
N PHE A 211 27.47 6.17 -4.81
CA PHE A 211 27.13 6.25 -6.23
C PHE A 211 25.89 7.13 -6.43
N ARG A 212 25.83 7.80 -7.56
CA ARG A 212 24.68 8.62 -7.98
C ARG A 212 24.55 8.58 -9.49
N ASN A 213 23.32 8.44 -9.97
CA ASN A 213 22.96 8.66 -11.36
C ASN A 213 21.68 9.50 -11.46
N ARG A 214 21.07 9.59 -12.65
CA ARG A 214 19.84 10.40 -12.86
C ARG A 214 18.62 9.86 -12.11
N LEU A 215 18.64 8.60 -11.61
CA LEU A 215 17.49 7.96 -10.96
C LEU A 215 17.65 7.82 -9.45
N LEU A 216 18.85 7.57 -8.98
CA LEU A 216 19.08 7.25 -7.56
C LEU A 216 20.42 7.69 -7.02
N GLU A 217 20.47 7.82 -5.72
CA GLU A 217 21.65 7.74 -4.88
C GLU A 217 21.73 6.36 -4.23
N LEU A 218 22.91 5.77 -4.17
CA LEU A 218 23.19 4.53 -3.44
C LEU A 218 23.97 4.88 -2.17
N ILE A 219 23.37 4.61 -1.03
CA ILE A 219 23.94 4.90 0.28
C ILE A 219 24.55 3.62 0.84
N HIS A 220 25.83 3.66 1.22
CA HIS A 220 26.50 2.63 2.01
C HIS A 220 26.57 3.09 3.47
N TYR A 221 26.00 2.31 4.37
CA TYR A 221 26.04 2.63 5.81
C TYR A 221 27.36 2.21 6.43
N ALA A 222 27.88 3.08 7.30
CA ALA A 222 29.14 2.85 7.96
C ALA A 222 29.06 1.61 8.88
N PRO A 223 29.99 0.65 8.76
CA PRO A 223 30.02 -0.51 9.63
C PRO A 223 30.33 -0.11 11.08
N VAL A 224 29.68 -0.77 12.04
CA VAL A 224 29.92 -0.58 13.48
C VAL A 224 30.68 -1.75 14.09
N THR A 225 30.97 -2.78 13.29
CA THR A 225 31.73 -3.98 13.67
C THR A 225 33.03 -4.06 12.87
N GLU A 226 34.08 -4.65 13.42
CA GLU A 226 35.37 -4.84 12.73
C GLU A 226 35.26 -5.82 11.55
N LYS A 227 34.32 -6.75 11.63
CA LYS A 227 34.04 -7.74 10.59
C LYS A 227 32.57 -7.72 10.23
N VAL A 228 32.28 -7.99 8.96
CA VAL A 228 30.93 -8.08 8.41
C VAL A 228 30.75 -9.39 7.66
N ARG A 229 29.51 -9.79 7.40
CA ARG A 229 29.20 -10.94 6.54
C ARG A 229 29.70 -10.69 5.12
N ALA A 230 30.25 -11.73 4.47
CA ALA A 230 30.85 -11.62 3.13
C ALA A 230 29.86 -11.17 2.05
N THR A 231 28.60 -11.62 2.11
CA THR A 231 27.57 -11.21 1.17
C THR A 231 26.90 -9.92 1.61
N PRO A 232 27.09 -8.78 0.91
CA PRO A 232 26.46 -7.50 1.24
C PRO A 232 24.98 -7.50 0.89
N ILE A 233 24.20 -6.65 1.57
CA ILE A 233 22.78 -6.46 1.35
C ILE A 233 22.54 -5.19 0.53
N VAL A 234 21.77 -5.32 -0.57
CA VAL A 234 21.26 -4.19 -1.37
C VAL A 234 19.75 -4.10 -1.18
N VAL A 235 19.28 -3.01 -0.62
CA VAL A 235 17.85 -2.75 -0.39
C VAL A 235 17.31 -1.82 -1.45
N ILE A 236 16.36 -2.30 -2.24
CA ILE A 236 15.62 -1.54 -3.23
C ILE A 236 14.34 -1.03 -2.59
N THR A 237 14.29 0.25 -2.36
CA THR A 237 13.16 0.91 -1.70
C THR A 237 12.03 1.23 -2.67
N PRO A 238 10.81 1.42 -2.19
CA PRO A 238 9.76 2.01 -3.01
C PRO A 238 10.13 3.45 -3.41
N TRP A 239 9.53 3.91 -4.51
CA TRP A 239 9.66 5.30 -4.99
C TRP A 239 8.34 6.09 -4.90
N ILE A 240 7.31 5.52 -4.28
CA ILE A 240 6.05 6.21 -3.97
C ILE A 240 6.22 7.16 -2.78
N ASN A 241 7.04 6.73 -1.81
CA ASN A 241 7.50 7.50 -0.67
C ASN A 241 9.02 7.36 -0.54
N LYS A 242 9.61 8.15 0.34
CA LYS A 242 11.06 8.21 0.52
C LYS A 242 11.60 7.01 1.31
N PHE A 243 12.84 6.65 1.05
CA PHE A 243 13.49 5.44 1.55
C PHE A 243 13.57 5.34 3.07
N TYR A 244 13.56 6.48 3.78
CA TYR A 244 13.89 6.54 5.19
C TYR A 244 12.84 5.93 6.14
N ILE A 245 11.75 5.40 5.61
CA ILE A 245 10.89 4.52 6.41
C ILE A 245 11.66 3.32 6.99
N LEU A 246 12.69 2.84 6.29
CA LEU A 246 13.55 1.76 6.74
C LEU A 246 14.71 2.24 7.62
N ASP A 247 14.88 3.57 7.75
CA ASP A 247 15.83 4.23 8.64
C ASP A 247 15.14 5.41 9.36
N LEU A 248 13.99 5.16 9.96
CA LEU A 248 13.11 6.21 10.47
C LEU A 248 13.73 6.94 11.66
N THR A 249 13.77 6.31 12.81
CA THR A 249 14.50 6.78 14.01
C THR A 249 15.48 5.70 14.44
N SER A 250 16.46 6.04 15.31
CA SER A 250 17.44 5.06 15.81
C SER A 250 16.81 3.80 16.45
N LYS A 251 15.57 3.92 16.96
CA LYS A 251 14.81 2.80 17.54
C LYS A 251 13.94 2.06 16.52
N LYS A 252 13.67 2.68 15.39
CA LYS A 252 12.78 2.15 14.32
C LYS A 252 13.52 2.07 12.98
N SER A 253 14.82 1.74 13.01
CA SER A 253 15.66 1.61 11.83
C SER A 253 16.01 0.15 11.59
N LEU A 254 15.46 -0.41 10.51
CA LEU A 254 15.85 -1.74 10.01
C LEU A 254 17.31 -1.72 9.52
N VAL A 255 17.70 -0.61 8.89
CA VAL A 255 19.07 -0.40 8.40
C VAL A 255 20.07 -0.46 9.55
N LYS A 256 19.84 0.35 10.60
CA LYS A 256 20.71 0.34 11.78
C LYS A 256 20.77 -1.05 12.41
N TYR A 257 19.64 -1.72 12.53
CA TYR A 257 19.58 -3.07 13.08
C TYR A 257 20.45 -4.05 12.28
N LEU A 258 20.39 -4.02 10.95
CA LEU A 258 21.24 -4.85 10.08
C LEU A 258 22.73 -4.55 10.25
N VAL A 259 23.10 -3.27 10.31
CA VAL A 259 24.49 -2.84 10.53
C VAL A 259 24.99 -3.30 11.89
N ASP A 260 24.17 -3.18 12.95
CA ASP A 260 24.48 -3.66 14.30
C ASP A 260 24.67 -5.19 14.36
N GLN A 261 24.03 -5.94 13.45
CA GLN A 261 24.18 -7.40 13.30
C GLN A 261 25.37 -7.81 12.41
N GLY A 262 26.20 -6.86 11.99
CA GLY A 262 27.42 -7.12 11.20
C GLY A 262 27.17 -7.38 9.73
N PHE A 263 26.17 -6.76 9.12
CA PHE A 263 25.96 -6.77 7.68
C PHE A 263 26.45 -5.47 7.02
N SER A 264 27.03 -5.57 5.83
CA SER A 264 27.24 -4.43 4.96
C SER A 264 25.93 -4.10 4.24
N VAL A 265 25.40 -2.90 4.46
CA VAL A 265 24.06 -2.49 3.98
C VAL A 265 24.16 -1.33 3.00
N TYR A 266 23.58 -1.54 1.85
CA TYR A 266 23.41 -0.53 0.79
C TYR A 266 21.92 -0.31 0.55
N ILE A 267 21.49 0.95 0.40
CA ILE A 267 20.08 1.28 0.16
C ILE A 267 19.95 2.31 -0.97
N THR A 268 18.92 2.15 -1.78
CA THR A 268 18.60 3.12 -2.83
C THR A 268 17.79 4.28 -2.27
N SER A 269 18.18 5.52 -2.60
CA SER A 269 17.41 6.73 -2.41
C SER A 269 17.04 7.26 -3.80
N TRP A 270 15.76 7.13 -4.19
CA TRP A 270 15.30 7.54 -5.51
C TRP A 270 15.20 9.06 -5.63
N LYS A 271 15.55 9.56 -6.81
CA LYS A 271 15.32 10.96 -7.17
C LYS A 271 13.81 11.22 -7.24
N ASN A 272 13.37 12.41 -6.76
CA ASN A 272 12.00 12.84 -6.94
C ASN A 272 11.82 13.32 -8.39
N PRO A 273 11.00 12.62 -9.23
CA PRO A 273 10.92 12.92 -10.65
C PRO A 273 10.37 14.31 -10.94
N ASP A 274 10.95 14.95 -11.94
CA ASP A 274 10.49 16.18 -12.55
C ASP A 274 10.00 15.95 -13.99
N ARG A 275 9.66 17.01 -14.70
CA ARG A 275 9.16 16.94 -16.08
C ARG A 275 10.17 16.34 -17.06
N ASP A 276 11.47 16.53 -16.83
CA ASP A 276 12.52 16.02 -17.71
C ASP A 276 12.64 14.49 -17.61
N MET A 277 12.11 13.91 -16.53
CA MET A 277 12.04 12.47 -16.33
C MET A 277 10.74 11.83 -16.87
N ALA A 278 9.88 12.56 -17.60
CA ALA A 278 8.59 12.07 -18.08
C ALA A 278 8.67 10.77 -18.87
N GLU A 279 9.74 10.56 -19.63
CA GLU A 279 9.97 9.40 -20.50
C GLU A 279 10.79 8.29 -19.83
N VAL A 280 11.12 8.41 -18.55
CA VAL A 280 11.78 7.35 -17.79
C VAL A 280 10.83 6.17 -17.65
N ARG A 281 11.31 4.97 -18.01
CA ARG A 281 10.54 3.72 -18.11
C ARG A 281 10.81 2.80 -16.93
N PHE A 282 10.02 1.77 -16.81
CA PHE A 282 10.27 0.67 -15.87
C PHE A 282 11.57 -0.07 -16.18
N ASP A 283 11.92 -0.17 -17.47
CA ASP A 283 13.23 -0.68 -17.96
C ASP A 283 14.42 0.08 -17.37
N ASP A 284 14.31 1.42 -17.28
CA ASP A 284 15.36 2.26 -16.70
C ASP A 284 15.50 2.01 -15.19
N TYR A 285 14.37 1.88 -14.47
CA TYR A 285 14.38 1.51 -13.05
C TYR A 285 15.02 0.14 -12.82
N LEU A 286 14.81 -0.82 -13.74
CA LEU A 286 15.42 -2.13 -13.65
C LEU A 286 16.92 -2.07 -13.95
N THR A 287 17.34 -1.42 -15.03
CA THR A 287 18.74 -1.44 -15.48
C THR A 287 19.61 -0.40 -14.77
N GLU A 288 19.24 0.89 -14.85
CA GLU A 288 19.97 1.99 -14.23
C GLU A 288 19.71 2.10 -12.71
N GLY A 289 18.59 1.53 -12.25
CA GLY A 289 18.24 1.42 -10.83
C GLY A 289 18.87 0.18 -10.20
N VAL A 290 18.18 -0.95 -10.25
CA VAL A 290 18.59 -2.19 -9.57
C VAL A 290 19.90 -2.73 -10.14
N GLY A 291 20.02 -2.80 -11.48
CA GLY A 291 21.20 -3.32 -12.17
C GLY A 291 22.48 -2.59 -11.77
N GLU A 292 22.46 -1.25 -11.81
CA GLU A 292 23.59 -0.43 -11.40
C GLU A 292 23.87 -0.53 -9.89
N ALA A 293 22.85 -0.54 -9.02
CA ALA A 293 23.05 -0.73 -7.59
C ALA A 293 23.77 -2.06 -7.29
N VAL A 294 23.30 -3.16 -7.88
CA VAL A 294 23.92 -4.49 -7.73
C VAL A 294 25.34 -4.50 -8.29
N ARG A 295 25.57 -3.91 -9.49
CA ARG A 295 26.90 -3.82 -10.11
C ARG A 295 27.88 -3.04 -9.23
N VAL A 296 27.48 -1.88 -8.73
CA VAL A 296 28.31 -1.03 -7.87
C VAL A 296 28.69 -1.74 -6.58
N VAL A 297 27.74 -2.40 -5.91
CA VAL A 297 28.00 -3.09 -4.64
C VAL A 297 28.92 -4.29 -4.83
N ARG A 298 28.73 -5.08 -5.91
CA ARG A 298 29.62 -6.20 -6.23
C ARG A 298 31.06 -5.74 -6.47
N ASP A 299 31.22 -4.65 -7.21
CA ASP A 299 32.54 -4.09 -7.49
C ASP A 299 33.15 -3.42 -6.25
N PHE A 300 32.35 -2.73 -5.43
CA PHE A 300 32.79 -2.13 -4.18
C PHE A 300 33.30 -3.17 -3.19
N CYS A 301 32.53 -4.24 -2.98
CA CYS A 301 32.86 -5.31 -2.05
C CYS A 301 33.76 -6.40 -2.67
N LYS A 302 33.99 -6.39 -3.99
CA LYS A 302 34.72 -7.42 -4.74
C LYS A 302 34.14 -8.82 -4.52
N VAL A 303 32.82 -8.92 -4.57
CA VAL A 303 32.07 -10.17 -4.40
C VAL A 303 31.34 -10.56 -5.69
N PRO A 304 31.15 -11.87 -5.94
CA PRO A 304 30.41 -12.31 -7.12
C PRO A 304 28.92 -12.04 -7.04
N GLN A 305 28.34 -11.99 -5.84
CA GLN A 305 26.91 -11.93 -5.63
C GLN A 305 26.57 -11.09 -4.41
N VAL A 306 25.33 -10.57 -4.39
CA VAL A 306 24.74 -9.81 -3.27
C VAL A 306 23.50 -10.52 -2.74
N HIS A 307 23.04 -10.14 -1.55
CA HIS A 307 21.65 -10.31 -1.14
C HIS A 307 20.84 -9.10 -1.63
N LEU A 308 19.72 -9.36 -2.33
CA LEU A 308 18.87 -8.32 -2.88
C LEU A 308 17.53 -8.30 -2.13
N ALA A 309 17.19 -7.20 -1.48
CA ALA A 309 15.92 -7.03 -0.79
C ALA A 309 15.08 -5.95 -1.47
N GLY A 310 13.77 -6.17 -1.57
CA GLY A 310 12.85 -5.18 -2.14
C GLY A 310 11.63 -4.94 -1.26
N TYR A 311 11.23 -3.68 -1.11
CA TYR A 311 10.06 -3.29 -0.32
C TYR A 311 8.97 -2.73 -1.22
N CYS A 312 7.73 -3.23 -1.06
CA CYS A 312 6.54 -2.78 -1.77
C CYS A 312 6.75 -2.80 -3.31
N ILE A 313 6.55 -1.70 -4.02
CA ILE A 313 6.83 -1.58 -5.47
C ILE A 313 8.32 -1.82 -5.80
N GLY A 314 9.24 -1.45 -4.90
CA GLY A 314 10.65 -1.84 -5.02
C GLY A 314 10.85 -3.35 -5.02
N GLY A 315 10.02 -4.10 -4.29
CA GLY A 315 9.99 -5.55 -4.32
C GLY A 315 9.47 -6.11 -5.64
N THR A 316 8.44 -5.50 -6.23
CA THR A 316 7.96 -5.87 -7.58
C THR A 316 9.06 -5.66 -8.63
N LEU A 317 9.81 -4.57 -8.52
CA LEU A 317 10.98 -4.31 -9.37
C LEU A 317 12.09 -5.34 -9.14
N VAL A 318 12.37 -5.74 -7.88
CA VAL A 318 13.33 -6.80 -7.54
C VAL A 318 12.89 -8.14 -8.14
N ALA A 319 11.61 -8.52 -8.04
CA ALA A 319 11.11 -9.76 -8.65
C ALA A 319 11.26 -9.72 -10.18
N SER A 320 10.97 -8.58 -10.81
CA SER A 320 11.19 -8.36 -12.24
C SER A 320 12.68 -8.48 -12.61
N TYR A 321 13.57 -7.87 -11.82
CA TYR A 321 15.02 -7.97 -12.01
C TYR A 321 15.53 -9.40 -11.84
N MET A 322 15.03 -10.14 -10.84
CA MET A 322 15.42 -11.54 -10.62
C MET A 322 15.02 -12.43 -11.81
N ALA A 323 13.82 -12.24 -12.36
CA ALA A 323 13.39 -12.97 -13.56
C ALA A 323 14.23 -12.58 -14.78
N TRP A 324 14.47 -11.27 -14.97
CA TRP A 324 15.34 -10.73 -16.01
C TRP A 324 16.77 -11.28 -15.88
N ALA A 325 17.37 -11.23 -14.69
CA ALA A 325 18.75 -11.67 -14.46
C ALA A 325 18.94 -13.17 -14.70
N ASN A 326 17.95 -14.01 -14.33
CA ASN A 326 17.98 -15.45 -14.61
C ASN A 326 17.76 -15.79 -16.10
N ARG A 327 17.38 -14.82 -16.93
CA ARG A 327 17.35 -14.95 -18.39
C ARG A 327 18.64 -14.41 -19.02
N HIS A 328 19.09 -13.26 -18.56
CA HIS A 328 20.21 -12.49 -19.12
C HIS A 328 21.57 -13.12 -18.84
N TYR A 329 21.77 -13.61 -17.61
CA TYR A 329 23.05 -14.24 -17.22
C TYR A 329 22.99 -15.77 -17.31
N ALA A 330 24.16 -16.40 -17.52
CA ALA A 330 24.26 -17.82 -17.24
C ALA A 330 23.97 -18.12 -15.76
N ALA A 331 23.46 -19.31 -15.47
CA ALA A 331 22.99 -19.64 -14.11
C ALA A 331 24.07 -19.44 -13.02
N ALA A 332 25.33 -19.67 -13.33
CA ALA A 332 26.46 -19.47 -12.41
C ALA A 332 26.84 -18.00 -12.22
N ASP A 333 26.43 -17.12 -13.14
CA ASP A 333 26.85 -15.72 -13.19
C ASP A 333 25.75 -14.76 -12.69
N VAL A 334 24.58 -15.28 -12.29
CA VAL A 334 23.49 -14.48 -11.72
C VAL A 334 24.04 -13.71 -10.50
N PRO A 335 23.94 -12.36 -10.49
CA PRO A 335 24.64 -11.53 -9.51
C PRO A 335 23.98 -11.51 -8.12
N VAL A 336 22.95 -12.32 -7.89
CA VAL A 336 22.18 -12.39 -6.65
C VAL A 336 22.22 -13.81 -6.10
N ALA A 337 22.74 -13.96 -4.87
CA ALA A 337 22.82 -15.25 -4.19
C ALA A 337 21.49 -15.69 -3.58
N HIS A 338 20.79 -14.75 -2.97
CA HIS A 338 19.48 -14.93 -2.33
C HIS A 338 18.79 -13.58 -2.22
N TRP A 339 17.46 -13.60 -2.02
CA TRP A 339 16.68 -12.38 -2.09
C TRP A 339 15.52 -12.35 -1.10
N THR A 340 15.00 -11.14 -0.85
CA THR A 340 13.90 -10.90 0.11
C THR A 340 12.87 -9.95 -0.48
N LEU A 341 11.60 -10.22 -0.21
CA LEU A 341 10.48 -9.35 -0.52
C LEU A 341 9.75 -8.93 0.75
N PHE A 342 9.54 -7.65 0.93
CA PHE A 342 8.74 -7.07 2.01
C PHE A 342 7.43 -6.54 1.44
N THR A 343 6.27 -7.06 1.89
CA THR A 343 4.92 -6.62 1.51
C THR A 343 4.81 -6.29 0.01
N THR A 344 5.11 -7.27 -0.82
CA THR A 344 5.30 -7.10 -2.27
C THR A 344 4.26 -7.86 -3.07
N LEU A 345 3.56 -7.17 -3.97
CA LEU A 345 2.74 -7.81 -5.00
C LEU A 345 3.61 -8.24 -6.19
N THR A 346 3.40 -9.48 -6.63
CA THR A 346 3.89 -10.00 -7.92
C THR A 346 2.74 -10.51 -8.79
N ASP A 347 1.66 -10.91 -8.17
CA ASP A 347 0.38 -11.23 -8.81
C ASP A 347 -0.63 -10.14 -8.44
N PHE A 348 -1.13 -9.43 -9.46
CA PHE A 348 -2.03 -8.28 -9.32
C PHE A 348 -3.50 -8.63 -9.58
N SER A 349 -3.87 -9.93 -9.57
CA SER A 349 -5.26 -10.35 -9.81
C SER A 349 -6.24 -9.84 -8.75
N HIS A 350 -5.77 -9.60 -7.52
CA HIS A 350 -6.55 -9.03 -6.41
C HIS A 350 -5.66 -8.08 -5.60
N PRO A 351 -5.39 -6.87 -6.12
CA PRO A 351 -4.38 -5.97 -5.55
C PRO A 351 -4.85 -5.23 -4.29
N GLY A 352 -5.94 -5.68 -3.66
CA GLY A 352 -6.50 -5.05 -2.47
C GLY A 352 -7.44 -3.89 -2.80
N ASP A 353 -7.60 -2.97 -1.84
CA ASP A 353 -8.56 -1.87 -1.93
C ASP A 353 -8.29 -0.91 -3.10
N ILE A 354 -7.06 -0.87 -3.61
CA ILE A 354 -6.66 -0.02 -4.74
C ILE A 354 -7.37 -0.42 -6.05
N ASP A 355 -7.88 -1.66 -6.17
CA ASP A 355 -8.56 -2.17 -7.37
C ASP A 355 -9.76 -1.31 -7.82
N VAL A 356 -10.37 -0.60 -6.87
CA VAL A 356 -11.50 0.31 -7.18
C VAL A 356 -11.11 1.48 -8.10
N PHE A 357 -9.82 1.82 -8.15
CA PHE A 357 -9.26 2.87 -9.02
C PHE A 357 -8.62 2.29 -10.30
N ILE A 358 -8.65 0.98 -10.52
CA ILE A 358 -7.94 0.33 -11.61
C ILE A 358 -8.94 -0.17 -12.65
N ASP A 359 -9.23 0.64 -13.64
CA ASP A 359 -9.87 0.24 -14.90
C ASP A 359 -9.32 1.09 -16.05
N GLU A 360 -9.68 0.74 -17.29
CA GLU A 360 -9.21 1.45 -18.50
C GLU A 360 -9.53 2.94 -18.45
N ALA A 361 -10.73 3.32 -17.98
CA ALA A 361 -11.15 4.71 -17.93
C ALA A 361 -10.37 5.52 -16.89
N CYS A 362 -10.13 4.93 -15.71
CA CYS A 362 -9.32 5.56 -14.68
C CYS A 362 -7.86 5.73 -15.13
N VAL A 363 -7.29 4.69 -15.74
CA VAL A 363 -5.89 4.74 -16.23
C VAL A 363 -5.77 5.76 -17.35
N ASP A 364 -6.69 5.80 -18.32
CA ASP A 364 -6.71 6.82 -19.37
C ASP A 364 -6.76 8.25 -18.77
N ALA A 365 -7.63 8.47 -17.77
CA ALA A 365 -7.73 9.79 -17.12
C ALA A 365 -6.45 10.19 -16.38
N LEU A 366 -5.79 9.24 -15.71
CA LEU A 366 -4.50 9.47 -15.07
C LEU A 366 -3.40 9.77 -16.10
N GLU A 367 -3.39 9.07 -17.23
CA GLU A 367 -2.45 9.33 -18.33
C GLU A 367 -2.64 10.74 -18.93
N ASP A 368 -3.89 11.17 -19.12
CA ASP A 368 -4.19 12.54 -19.56
C ASP A 368 -3.72 13.60 -18.57
N MET A 369 -3.83 13.34 -17.27
CA MET A 369 -3.29 14.21 -16.21
C MET A 369 -1.76 14.27 -16.28
N MET A 370 -1.12 13.11 -16.34
CA MET A 370 0.34 12.99 -16.41
C MET A 370 0.92 13.57 -17.71
N ALA A 371 0.20 13.49 -18.83
CA ALA A 371 0.65 14.06 -20.10
C ALA A 371 0.90 15.58 -20.03
N ARG A 372 0.16 16.27 -19.18
CA ARG A 372 0.30 17.74 -19.00
C ARG A 372 1.50 18.11 -18.13
N LYS A 373 1.78 17.32 -17.09
CA LYS A 373 2.81 17.60 -16.08
C LYS A 373 4.14 16.88 -16.36
N GLY A 374 4.09 15.71 -17.02
CA GLY A 374 5.19 14.77 -17.20
C GLY A 374 5.32 13.74 -16.07
N TYR A 375 4.51 13.84 -15.03
CA TYR A 375 4.53 12.95 -13.86
C TYR A 375 3.16 12.92 -13.17
N LEU A 376 2.92 11.89 -12.36
CA LEU A 376 1.87 11.89 -11.35
C LEU A 376 2.38 12.61 -10.11
N ASP A 377 1.59 13.58 -9.62
CA ASP A 377 1.93 14.36 -8.43
C ASP A 377 1.82 13.50 -7.15
N GLY A 378 2.77 13.68 -6.23
CA GLY A 378 2.78 12.93 -4.99
C GLY A 378 1.55 13.16 -4.11
N ASN A 379 0.97 14.37 -4.12
CA ASN A 379 -0.26 14.66 -3.38
C ASN A 379 -1.50 13.97 -3.99
N GLU A 380 -1.55 13.81 -5.32
CA GLU A 380 -2.62 13.07 -6.00
C GLU A 380 -2.59 11.59 -5.60
N MET A 381 -1.40 10.99 -5.58
CA MET A 381 -1.19 9.62 -5.09
C MET A 381 -1.53 9.48 -3.61
N ALA A 382 -1.03 10.37 -2.76
CA ALA A 382 -1.33 10.36 -1.32
C ALA A 382 -2.83 10.51 -1.05
N SER A 383 -3.54 11.32 -1.83
CA SER A 383 -4.99 11.50 -1.73
C SER A 383 -5.75 10.21 -2.06
N ALA A 384 -5.32 9.46 -3.09
CA ALA A 384 -5.89 8.16 -3.41
C ALA A 384 -5.70 7.17 -2.24
N PHE A 385 -4.50 7.06 -1.68
CA PHE A 385 -4.24 6.19 -0.52
C PHE A 385 -5.03 6.62 0.73
N ARG A 386 -5.17 7.92 1.01
CA ARG A 386 -6.01 8.41 2.12
C ARG A 386 -7.47 8.06 1.93
N MET A 387 -7.99 8.12 0.69
CA MET A 387 -9.34 7.69 0.40
C MET A 387 -9.57 6.21 0.69
N LEU A 388 -8.59 5.32 0.49
CA LEU A 388 -8.73 3.91 0.85
C LEU A 388 -9.06 3.74 2.34
N ARG A 389 -8.46 4.54 3.20
CA ARG A 389 -8.64 4.52 4.66
C ARG A 389 -9.17 5.86 5.19
N SER A 390 -10.31 6.35 4.66
CA SER A 390 -10.80 7.70 4.92
C SER A 390 -11.08 8.00 6.40
N ASN A 391 -11.57 7.03 7.20
CA ASN A 391 -11.82 7.28 8.63
C ASN A 391 -10.53 7.62 9.40
N PRO A 392 -9.49 6.79 9.42
CA PRO A 392 -8.27 7.11 10.16
C PRO A 392 -7.38 8.17 9.50
N LEU A 393 -7.49 8.40 8.17
CA LEU A 393 -6.57 9.29 7.44
C LEU A 393 -7.19 10.60 6.95
N ILE A 394 -8.52 10.77 7.05
CA ILE A 394 -9.21 12.01 6.69
C ILE A 394 -10.09 12.45 7.87
N TRP A 395 -11.12 11.66 8.22
CA TRP A 395 -12.13 12.08 9.17
C TRP A 395 -11.62 12.17 10.61
N HIS A 396 -10.63 11.35 10.99
CA HIS A 396 -9.95 11.50 12.28
C HIS A 396 -9.33 12.90 12.41
N TYR A 397 -8.53 13.33 11.42
CA TYR A 397 -7.89 14.65 11.45
C TYR A 397 -8.88 15.79 11.30
N TRP A 398 -9.95 15.61 10.50
CA TRP A 398 -11.05 16.55 10.41
C TRP A 398 -11.65 16.82 11.79
N VAL A 399 -11.99 15.78 12.54
CA VAL A 399 -12.60 15.91 13.86
C VAL A 399 -11.61 16.50 14.86
N HIS A 400 -10.42 15.88 15.00
CA HIS A 400 -9.47 16.28 16.04
C HIS A 400 -8.85 17.66 15.80
N SER A 401 -8.45 17.96 14.57
CA SER A 401 -7.84 19.25 14.24
C SER A 401 -8.87 20.38 14.14
N TYR A 402 -10.00 20.17 13.44
CA TYR A 402 -10.91 21.28 13.13
C TYR A 402 -12.09 21.41 14.08
N LEU A 403 -12.64 20.30 14.61
CA LEU A 403 -13.76 20.38 15.54
C LEU A 403 -13.32 20.46 17.01
N LEU A 404 -12.26 19.73 17.37
CA LEU A 404 -11.73 19.72 18.73
C LEU A 404 -10.60 20.75 18.95
N GLY A 405 -10.01 21.30 17.88
CA GLY A 405 -8.91 22.25 17.95
C GLY A 405 -7.65 21.68 18.62
N GLU A 406 -7.42 20.37 18.45
CA GLU A 406 -6.26 19.70 19.02
C GLU A 406 -4.98 19.98 18.22
N PRO A 407 -3.81 20.04 18.87
CA PRO A 407 -2.53 20.11 18.19
C PRO A 407 -2.25 18.80 17.46
N LEU A 408 -1.54 18.86 16.33
CA LEU A 408 -1.11 17.70 15.61
C LEU A 408 0.02 16.98 16.37
N PRO A 409 -0.05 15.65 16.57
CA PRO A 409 1.01 14.93 17.28
C PRO A 409 2.26 14.84 16.41
N PRO A 410 3.48 14.95 17.00
CA PRO A 410 4.73 14.68 16.30
C PRO A 410 4.92 13.17 16.12
N PHE A 411 4.33 12.61 15.06
CA PHE A 411 4.37 11.18 14.78
C PHE A 411 5.21 10.90 13.54
N ASP A 412 6.35 10.23 13.74
CA ASP A 412 7.40 10.02 12.75
C ASP A 412 6.93 9.28 11.48
N VAL A 413 6.10 8.24 11.61
CA VAL A 413 5.55 7.48 10.48
C VAL A 413 4.61 8.34 9.63
N LEU A 414 3.81 9.22 10.26
CA LEU A 414 2.93 10.15 9.54
C LEU A 414 3.73 11.24 8.84
N PHE A 415 4.78 11.74 9.47
CA PHE A 415 5.70 12.69 8.84
C PHE A 415 6.28 12.11 7.54
N TRP A 416 6.80 10.88 7.61
CA TRP A 416 7.25 10.16 6.43
C TRP A 416 6.13 9.95 5.40
N ASN A 417 4.93 9.59 5.82
CA ASN A 417 3.79 9.36 4.92
C ASN A 417 3.39 10.62 4.14
N MET A 418 3.54 11.78 4.76
CA MET A 418 3.28 13.07 4.12
C MET A 418 4.42 13.55 3.20
N ASP A 419 5.62 12.99 3.33
CA ASP A 419 6.78 13.30 2.49
C ASP A 419 6.73 12.49 1.18
N THR A 420 5.80 12.88 0.31
CA THR A 420 5.45 12.17 -0.92
C THR A 420 6.46 12.42 -2.04
N THR A 421 6.47 11.53 -3.02
CA THR A 421 7.26 11.64 -4.26
C THR A 421 6.36 11.57 -5.48
N ARG A 422 6.86 12.06 -6.61
CA ARG A 422 6.21 11.99 -7.91
C ARG A 422 6.54 10.67 -8.59
N MET A 423 5.81 10.35 -9.68
CA MET A 423 6.09 9.20 -10.52
C MET A 423 6.18 9.60 -11.99
N PRO A 424 7.25 9.22 -12.72
CA PRO A 424 7.40 9.54 -14.13
C PRO A 424 6.23 8.99 -14.94
N ARG A 425 5.73 9.78 -15.89
CA ARG A 425 4.58 9.42 -16.74
C ARG A 425 4.72 8.05 -17.39
N ALA A 426 5.81 7.82 -18.10
CA ALA A 426 5.99 6.60 -18.89
C ALA A 426 6.09 5.35 -18.00
N MET A 427 6.86 5.41 -16.90
CA MET A 427 6.98 4.30 -15.96
C MET A 427 5.64 3.99 -15.28
N HIS A 428 4.93 5.03 -14.79
CA HIS A 428 3.70 4.81 -14.03
C HIS A 428 2.55 4.31 -14.91
N SER A 429 2.40 4.84 -16.13
CA SER A 429 1.44 4.34 -17.12
C SER A 429 1.69 2.85 -17.43
N TRP A 430 2.93 2.48 -17.73
CA TRP A 430 3.31 1.09 -17.97
C TRP A 430 2.98 0.19 -16.77
N TYR A 431 3.34 0.63 -15.55
CA TYR A 431 3.09 -0.09 -14.31
C TYR A 431 1.59 -0.37 -14.09
N LEU A 432 0.73 0.63 -14.32
CA LEU A 432 -0.71 0.46 -14.20
C LEU A 432 -1.28 -0.48 -15.27
N ARG A 433 -0.88 -0.33 -16.53
CA ARG A 433 -1.41 -1.15 -17.62
C ARG A 433 -0.93 -2.59 -17.56
N GLU A 434 0.38 -2.79 -17.46
CA GLU A 434 0.97 -4.12 -17.56
C GLU A 434 0.79 -4.95 -16.28
N LEU A 435 0.87 -4.31 -15.11
CA LEU A 435 0.79 -5.03 -13.85
C LEU A 435 -0.62 -5.02 -13.26
N TYR A 436 -1.22 -3.87 -13.03
CA TYR A 436 -2.54 -3.81 -12.40
C TYR A 436 -3.69 -4.24 -13.34
N LEU A 437 -3.77 -3.70 -14.56
CA LEU A 437 -4.86 -4.05 -15.48
C LEU A 437 -4.68 -5.43 -16.09
N ALA A 438 -3.50 -5.72 -16.61
CA ALA A 438 -3.27 -6.92 -17.38
C ALA A 438 -2.68 -8.08 -16.57
N ASN A 439 -2.12 -7.83 -15.38
CA ASN A 439 -1.43 -8.82 -14.53
C ASN A 439 -0.41 -9.66 -15.33
N ASN A 440 0.41 -8.99 -16.15
CA ASN A 440 1.28 -9.65 -17.11
C ASN A 440 2.56 -10.20 -16.48
N LEU A 441 2.96 -9.73 -15.29
CA LEU A 441 4.18 -10.19 -14.62
C LEU A 441 4.19 -11.71 -14.35
N VAL A 442 3.03 -12.27 -14.03
CA VAL A 442 2.88 -13.70 -13.73
C VAL A 442 2.61 -14.58 -14.98
N LYS A 443 2.44 -13.93 -16.13
CA LYS A 443 2.23 -14.64 -17.40
C LYS A 443 3.59 -14.90 -18.06
N ARG A 444 3.92 -16.16 -18.20
CA ARG A 444 5.21 -16.62 -18.71
C ARG A 444 5.53 -16.00 -20.06
N ASP A 445 6.72 -15.38 -20.20
CA ASP A 445 7.26 -14.79 -21.43
C ASP A 445 6.34 -13.72 -22.08
N HIS A 446 5.36 -13.19 -21.34
CA HIS A 446 4.42 -12.20 -21.87
C HIS A 446 5.00 -10.78 -21.83
N LEU A 447 5.69 -10.42 -20.74
CA LEU A 447 6.40 -9.15 -20.65
C LEU A 447 7.80 -9.25 -21.24
N THR A 448 8.22 -8.16 -21.91
CA THR A 448 9.62 -7.92 -22.26
C THR A 448 10.08 -6.67 -21.52
N ILE A 449 11.11 -6.80 -20.69
CA ILE A 449 11.70 -5.69 -19.93
C ILE A 449 13.19 -5.65 -20.25
N ALA A 450 13.70 -4.49 -20.66
CA ALA A 450 15.10 -4.27 -21.04
C ALA A 450 15.65 -5.37 -21.97
N GLY A 451 14.85 -5.76 -22.97
CA GLY A 451 15.21 -6.71 -24.02
C GLY A 451 15.05 -8.19 -23.66
N GLU A 452 14.71 -8.54 -22.42
CA GLU A 452 14.53 -9.93 -22.01
C GLU A 452 13.06 -10.25 -21.71
N SER A 453 12.59 -11.43 -22.12
CA SER A 453 11.26 -11.93 -21.77
C SER A 453 11.23 -12.39 -20.32
N ILE A 454 10.20 -12.02 -19.59
CA ILE A 454 10.08 -12.26 -18.15
C ILE A 454 9.33 -13.57 -17.86
N ASP A 455 9.99 -14.43 -17.08
CA ASP A 455 9.44 -15.69 -16.61
C ASP A 455 9.87 -15.93 -15.16
N LEU A 456 8.93 -15.82 -14.24
CA LEU A 456 9.18 -15.98 -12.80
C LEU A 456 9.63 -17.42 -12.44
N ASP A 457 9.26 -18.44 -13.24
CA ASP A 457 9.68 -19.83 -13.00
C ASP A 457 11.19 -20.06 -13.24
N ARG A 458 11.91 -19.07 -13.76
CA ARG A 458 13.37 -19.14 -13.88
C ARG A 458 14.12 -18.85 -12.59
N MET A 459 13.48 -18.23 -11.60
CA MET A 459 14.09 -17.84 -10.33
C MET A 459 14.28 -19.07 -9.43
N VAL A 460 15.54 -19.47 -9.22
CA VAL A 460 15.91 -20.64 -8.41
C VAL A 460 16.59 -20.26 -7.08
N GLN A 461 16.96 -19.00 -6.92
CA GLN A 461 17.66 -18.51 -5.73
C GLN A 461 16.73 -18.54 -4.49
N PRO A 462 17.27 -18.81 -3.29
CA PRO A 462 16.51 -18.78 -2.05
C PRO A 462 15.81 -17.44 -1.83
N LEU A 463 14.52 -17.52 -1.50
CA LEU A 463 13.63 -16.36 -1.30
C LEU A 463 13.10 -16.33 0.14
N TYR A 464 13.16 -15.15 0.76
CA TYR A 464 12.51 -14.84 2.02
C TYR A 464 11.38 -13.82 1.77
N VAL A 465 10.17 -14.11 2.19
CA VAL A 465 9.01 -13.23 1.98
C VAL A 465 8.44 -12.80 3.32
N VAL A 466 8.30 -11.51 3.54
CA VAL A 466 7.59 -10.94 4.69
C VAL A 466 6.35 -10.21 4.22
N THR A 467 5.24 -10.52 4.85
CA THR A 467 3.95 -9.88 4.62
C THR A 467 3.34 -9.40 5.92
N ALA A 468 2.26 -8.64 5.85
CA ALA A 468 1.59 -8.10 7.02
C ALA A 468 0.10 -8.48 7.00
N GLU A 469 -0.43 -8.87 8.17
CA GLU A 469 -1.77 -9.44 8.33
C GLU A 469 -2.87 -8.47 7.91
N ASP A 470 -2.73 -7.19 8.32
CA ASP A 470 -3.70 -6.12 8.07
C ASP A 470 -3.32 -5.25 6.84
N ASP A 471 -2.51 -5.78 5.93
CA ASP A 471 -2.06 -5.05 4.75
C ASP A 471 -3.16 -4.98 3.68
N HIS A 472 -3.70 -3.79 3.48
CA HIS A 472 -4.73 -3.48 2.47
C HIS A 472 -4.14 -2.97 1.15
N ILE A 473 -2.83 -2.70 1.10
CA ILE A 473 -2.09 -2.23 -0.09
C ILE A 473 -1.51 -3.43 -0.86
N ALA A 474 -0.90 -4.36 -0.13
CA ALA A 474 -0.36 -5.62 -0.66
C ALA A 474 -0.89 -6.80 0.17
N PRO A 475 -2.15 -7.23 -0.03
CA PRO A 475 -2.77 -8.27 0.77
C PRO A 475 -1.91 -9.53 0.85
N TRP A 476 -1.64 -10.01 2.06
CA TRP A 476 -0.70 -11.09 2.29
C TRP A 476 -1.05 -12.38 1.52
N LYS A 477 -2.35 -12.67 1.37
CA LYS A 477 -2.84 -13.82 0.58
C LYS A 477 -2.43 -13.72 -0.90
N GLN A 478 -2.35 -12.51 -1.40
CA GLN A 478 -1.90 -12.22 -2.77
C GLN A 478 -0.38 -12.29 -2.88
N CYS A 479 0.35 -11.74 -1.88
CA CYS A 479 1.81 -11.88 -1.80
C CYS A 479 2.25 -13.35 -1.66
N TYR A 480 1.48 -14.18 -0.95
CA TYR A 480 1.74 -15.61 -0.79
C TYR A 480 1.83 -16.34 -2.14
N ARG A 481 1.10 -15.87 -3.15
CA ARG A 481 1.04 -16.51 -4.49
C ARG A 481 2.37 -16.52 -5.22
N ILE A 482 3.37 -15.73 -4.82
CA ILE A 482 4.73 -15.78 -5.39
C ILE A 482 5.28 -17.21 -5.39
N ARG A 483 4.95 -18.03 -4.35
CA ARG A 483 5.38 -19.44 -4.28
C ARG A 483 4.92 -20.27 -5.47
N LYS A 484 3.75 -19.96 -6.03
CA LYS A 484 3.23 -20.64 -7.23
C LYS A 484 4.07 -20.35 -8.48
N TYR A 485 4.65 -19.16 -8.56
CA TYR A 485 5.30 -18.66 -9.77
C TYR A 485 6.81 -18.89 -9.80
N VAL A 486 7.51 -18.81 -8.66
CA VAL A 486 8.94 -19.10 -8.60
C VAL A 486 9.21 -20.60 -8.86
N ASN A 487 10.42 -20.91 -9.30
CA ASN A 487 10.80 -22.29 -9.62
C ASN A 487 10.55 -23.25 -8.44
N VAL A 488 10.16 -24.48 -8.74
CA VAL A 488 9.92 -25.51 -7.72
C VAL A 488 11.15 -25.76 -6.85
N LYS A 489 12.36 -25.58 -7.42
CA LYS A 489 13.64 -25.77 -6.72
C LYS A 489 14.02 -24.60 -5.84
N ALA A 490 13.37 -23.44 -5.98
CA ALA A 490 13.65 -22.27 -5.13
C ALA A 490 13.20 -22.52 -3.68
N PRO A 491 14.09 -22.53 -2.68
CA PRO A 491 13.68 -22.54 -1.30
C PRO A 491 12.96 -21.23 -0.98
N VAL A 492 11.75 -21.31 -0.44
CA VAL A 492 10.97 -20.15 -0.03
C VAL A 492 10.64 -20.23 1.44
N ARG A 493 10.95 -19.18 2.19
CA ARG A 493 10.49 -18.98 3.56
C ARG A 493 9.47 -17.85 3.57
N PHE A 494 8.30 -18.10 4.15
CA PHE A 494 7.22 -17.12 4.18
C PHE A 494 6.87 -16.74 5.61
N VAL A 495 6.76 -15.44 5.85
CA VAL A 495 6.49 -14.84 7.15
C VAL A 495 5.29 -13.90 7.04
N LEU A 496 4.36 -14.06 7.98
CA LEU A 496 3.21 -13.18 8.16
C LEU A 496 3.37 -12.44 9.49
N SER A 497 3.69 -11.15 9.42
CA SER A 497 3.80 -10.26 10.57
C SER A 497 2.43 -9.70 10.95
N THR A 498 2.18 -9.48 12.23
CA THR A 498 1.00 -8.72 12.68
C THR A 498 1.10 -7.25 12.26
N SER A 499 -0.07 -6.55 12.18
CA SER A 499 -0.20 -5.14 11.79
C SER A 499 -0.23 -4.93 10.26
N GLY A 500 -0.22 -3.66 9.81
CA GLY A 500 -0.39 -3.28 8.41
C GLY A 500 0.91 -3.08 7.63
N HIS A 501 0.78 -2.58 6.41
CA HIS A 501 1.83 -2.44 5.39
C HIS A 501 3.16 -1.88 5.88
N ILE A 502 3.12 -0.86 6.72
CA ILE A 502 4.32 -0.16 7.22
C ILE A 502 4.78 -0.76 8.54
N LEU A 503 3.88 -0.80 9.54
CA LEU A 503 4.24 -1.25 10.88
C LEU A 503 4.43 -2.77 11.00
N GLY A 504 3.99 -3.55 10.04
CA GLY A 504 4.34 -4.97 9.90
C GLY A 504 5.80 -5.17 9.48
N ILE A 505 6.37 -4.20 8.76
CA ILE A 505 7.76 -4.22 8.29
C ILE A 505 8.68 -3.47 9.27
N VAL A 506 8.34 -2.23 9.64
CA VAL A 506 9.05 -1.46 10.66
C VAL A 506 8.63 -1.94 12.05
N ASN A 507 9.17 -3.09 12.44
CA ASN A 507 8.79 -3.84 13.63
C ASN A 507 10.04 -4.20 14.46
N PRO A 508 10.71 -3.22 15.08
CA PRO A 508 11.94 -3.49 15.85
C PRO A 508 11.69 -4.41 17.05
N PRO A 509 12.70 -5.16 17.49
CA PRO A 509 12.62 -5.96 18.70
C PRO A 509 12.38 -5.07 19.94
N VAL A 510 11.41 -5.45 20.76
CA VAL A 510 11.08 -4.78 22.03
C VAL A 510 10.84 -5.82 23.12
N SER A 511 11.16 -5.45 24.37
CA SER A 511 10.93 -6.31 25.53
C SER A 511 10.00 -5.61 26.54
N PRO A 512 8.89 -6.23 26.99
CA PRO A 512 8.35 -7.51 26.47
C PRO A 512 7.83 -7.38 25.02
N PRO A 513 7.72 -8.48 24.26
CA PRO A 513 7.22 -8.46 22.90
C PRO A 513 5.81 -7.87 22.82
N LYS A 514 5.59 -6.93 21.90
CA LYS A 514 4.26 -6.31 21.65
C LYS A 514 3.55 -6.87 20.44
N ARG A 515 4.24 -7.66 19.62
CA ARG A 515 3.77 -8.21 18.35
C ARG A 515 4.14 -9.67 18.23
N ALA A 516 3.66 -10.30 17.20
CA ALA A 516 3.96 -11.68 16.84
C ALA A 516 4.11 -11.81 15.33
N TYR A 517 4.59 -12.95 14.88
CA TYR A 517 4.61 -13.32 13.47
C TYR A 517 4.40 -14.83 13.33
N ARG A 518 3.87 -15.25 12.19
CA ARG A 518 3.77 -16.65 11.80
C ARG A 518 4.80 -16.96 10.74
N VAL A 519 5.39 -18.16 10.77
CA VAL A 519 6.45 -18.54 9.84
C VAL A 519 6.37 -20.01 9.48
N ALA A 520 6.48 -20.32 8.19
CA ALA A 520 6.70 -21.64 7.64
C ALA A 520 7.19 -21.55 6.19
N ASP A 521 7.84 -22.61 5.71
CA ASP A 521 8.28 -22.73 4.32
C ASP A 521 7.11 -23.29 3.48
N PRO A 522 6.52 -22.51 2.54
CA PRO A 522 5.33 -22.94 1.81
C PRO A 522 5.66 -24.01 0.75
N GLU A 523 4.81 -24.99 0.58
CA GLU A 523 4.84 -25.92 -0.54
C GLU A 523 4.29 -25.25 -1.82
N ARG A 524 4.74 -25.69 -3.01
CA ARG A 524 4.38 -25.03 -4.28
C ARG A 524 2.88 -24.95 -4.55
N ASN A 525 2.15 -26.01 -4.24
CA ASN A 525 0.70 -26.12 -4.49
C ASN A 525 -0.15 -25.95 -3.25
N GLU A 526 0.47 -25.56 -2.14
CA GLU A 526 -0.22 -25.34 -0.88
C GLU A 526 -1.07 -24.06 -0.95
N HIS A 527 -2.34 -24.18 -0.56
CA HIS A 527 -3.21 -23.01 -0.43
C HIS A 527 -2.83 -22.23 0.83
N TRP A 528 -3.03 -20.92 0.83
CA TRP A 528 -2.66 -20.05 1.94
C TRP A 528 -3.34 -20.45 3.27
N GLU A 529 -4.57 -21.00 3.25
CA GLU A 529 -5.28 -21.50 4.43
C GLU A 529 -4.52 -22.67 5.09
N GLN A 530 -4.07 -23.62 4.27
CA GLN A 530 -3.29 -24.78 4.76
C GLN A 530 -1.95 -24.33 5.35
N TRP A 531 -1.30 -23.36 4.70
CA TRP A 531 -0.08 -22.77 5.22
C TRP A 531 -0.34 -22.05 6.56
N GLU A 532 -1.41 -21.25 6.67
CA GLU A 532 -1.77 -20.49 7.85
C GLU A 532 -2.03 -21.41 9.06
N ASP A 533 -2.74 -22.53 8.84
CA ASP A 533 -3.06 -23.52 9.88
C ASP A 533 -1.81 -24.18 10.49
N ARG A 534 -0.76 -24.39 9.69
CA ARG A 534 0.49 -25.05 10.16
C ARG A 534 1.63 -24.11 10.49
N ALA A 535 1.51 -22.83 10.14
CA ALA A 535 2.57 -21.86 10.39
C ALA A 535 2.78 -21.63 11.88
N GLN A 536 4.04 -21.66 12.32
CA GLN A 536 4.40 -21.46 13.72
C GLN A 536 4.23 -20.00 14.10
N SER A 537 3.39 -19.73 15.11
CA SER A 537 3.29 -18.42 15.73
C SER A 537 4.44 -18.20 16.70
N ARG A 538 5.14 -17.07 16.57
CA ARG A 538 6.26 -16.68 17.42
C ARG A 538 6.04 -15.27 17.96
N PRO A 539 6.25 -15.01 19.26
CA PRO A 539 6.21 -13.66 19.81
C PRO A 539 7.43 -12.86 19.35
N GLY A 540 7.28 -11.55 19.22
CA GLY A 540 8.36 -10.64 18.85
C GLY A 540 8.34 -10.21 17.40
N THR A 541 9.53 -10.02 16.85
CA THR A 541 9.73 -9.49 15.51
C THR A 541 10.30 -10.52 14.55
N TRP A 542 9.85 -10.49 13.32
CA TRP A 542 10.42 -11.28 12.23
C TRP A 542 11.87 -10.87 11.87
N TRP A 543 12.36 -9.71 12.31
CA TRP A 543 13.73 -9.27 12.07
C TRP A 543 14.75 -10.29 12.58
N GLU A 544 14.50 -10.89 13.75
CA GLU A 544 15.38 -11.90 14.33
C GLU A 544 15.42 -13.19 13.50
N ASP A 545 14.28 -13.64 12.98
CA ASP A 545 14.20 -14.81 12.09
C ASP A 545 14.91 -14.54 10.75
N TRP A 546 14.73 -13.32 10.21
CA TRP A 546 15.39 -12.93 8.96
C TRP A 546 16.91 -12.83 9.11
N ILE A 547 17.40 -12.27 10.21
CA ILE A 547 18.84 -12.21 10.52
C ILE A 547 19.45 -13.61 10.62
N ALA A 548 18.77 -14.56 11.26
CA ALA A 548 19.22 -15.94 11.33
C ALA A 548 19.26 -16.57 9.93
N TRP A 549 18.21 -16.37 9.13
CA TRP A 549 18.12 -16.87 7.76
C TRP A 549 19.21 -16.27 6.85
N LEU A 550 19.51 -14.97 6.99
CA LEU A 550 20.60 -14.28 6.30
C LEU A 550 21.96 -14.80 6.76
N GLY A 551 22.15 -14.96 8.06
CA GLY A 551 23.42 -15.41 8.66
C GLY A 551 23.88 -16.77 8.12
N ASP A 552 22.93 -17.70 7.92
CA ASP A 552 23.19 -19.03 7.36
C ASP A 552 23.63 -19.00 5.88
N ARG A 553 23.39 -17.88 5.16
CA ARG A 553 23.56 -17.75 3.70
C ARG A 553 24.58 -16.71 3.28
N SER A 554 24.99 -15.82 4.19
CA SER A 554 25.82 -14.66 3.84
C SER A 554 27.33 -14.92 3.93
N GLY A 555 27.72 -16.17 4.06
CA GLY A 555 29.12 -16.59 4.07
C GLY A 555 29.85 -16.26 5.36
N GLU A 556 31.18 -16.31 5.32
CA GLU A 556 32.07 -16.06 6.45
C GLU A 556 32.14 -14.57 6.82
N LEU A 557 32.76 -14.29 7.96
CA LEU A 557 33.05 -12.93 8.39
C LEU A 557 34.35 -12.43 7.72
N VAL A 558 34.24 -11.32 7.00
CA VAL A 558 35.37 -10.63 6.35
C VAL A 558 35.61 -9.28 7.04
N PRO A 559 36.82 -8.67 6.91
CA PRO A 559 37.02 -7.31 7.39
C PRO A 559 35.98 -6.34 6.86
N ALA A 560 35.49 -5.46 7.71
CA ALA A 560 34.47 -4.47 7.33
C ALA A 560 34.96 -3.57 6.19
N TYR A 561 34.05 -3.26 5.28
CA TYR A 561 34.35 -2.33 4.17
C TYR A 561 34.37 -0.89 4.68
N PRO A 562 35.31 -0.05 4.24
CA PRO A 562 35.27 1.38 4.58
C PRO A 562 34.00 2.04 4.02
N ALA A 563 33.50 3.09 4.66
CA ALA A 563 32.28 3.76 4.26
C ALA A 563 32.30 4.28 2.82
N ALA A 564 33.49 4.65 2.32
CA ALA A 564 33.75 5.03 0.92
C ALA A 564 35.13 4.54 0.49
N GLN A 565 35.38 4.45 -0.83
CA GLN A 565 36.63 3.96 -1.42
C GLN A 565 37.10 4.89 -2.54
N ARG A 566 38.38 4.81 -2.94
CA ARG A 566 38.94 5.62 -4.04
C ARG A 566 38.11 5.53 -5.33
N ARG A 567 37.62 4.34 -5.69
CA ARG A 567 36.80 4.10 -6.88
C ARG A 567 35.36 4.58 -6.70
N TYR A 568 34.87 4.54 -5.47
CA TYR A 568 33.54 4.99 -5.06
C TYR A 568 33.67 5.97 -3.90
N PRO A 569 34.06 7.24 -4.22
CA PRO A 569 34.28 8.25 -3.20
C PRO A 569 32.96 8.66 -2.55
N SER A 570 33.05 9.26 -1.37
CA SER A 570 31.90 9.89 -0.75
C SER A 570 31.43 11.08 -1.60
N LEU A 571 30.22 11.00 -2.12
CA LEU A 571 29.58 12.09 -2.86
C LEU A 571 28.78 13.03 -1.92
N ALA A 572 28.27 12.48 -0.83
CA ALA A 572 27.59 13.17 0.26
C ALA A 572 27.55 12.25 1.50
N ASP A 573 27.23 12.82 2.66
CA ASP A 573 26.86 12.03 3.83
C ASP A 573 25.43 11.48 3.70
N ALA A 574 25.14 10.35 4.35
CA ALA A 574 23.75 9.91 4.50
C ALA A 574 22.94 10.99 5.25
N PRO A 575 21.69 11.20 4.91
CA PRO A 575 20.84 10.43 4.00
C PRO A 575 20.94 10.83 2.52
N GLY A 576 21.92 11.63 2.10
CA GLY A 576 22.08 12.10 0.74
C GLY A 576 21.28 13.37 0.43
N THR A 577 21.13 13.69 -0.86
CA THR A 577 20.46 14.90 -1.32
C THR A 577 19.11 14.62 -2.00
N TYR A 578 18.96 13.49 -2.69
CA TYR A 578 17.71 13.15 -3.39
C TYR A 578 16.52 13.01 -2.43
N VAL A 579 16.76 12.52 -1.23
CA VAL A 579 15.72 12.42 -0.18
C VAL A 579 15.17 13.77 0.25
N LEU A 580 15.91 14.86 0.07
CA LEU A 580 15.51 16.22 0.45
C LEU A 580 14.76 16.97 -0.67
N GLU A 581 14.71 16.40 -1.88
CA GLU A 581 13.97 17.01 -3.01
C GLU A 581 12.46 16.98 -2.73
N LYS A 582 11.78 18.12 -2.99
CA LYS A 582 10.33 18.32 -2.81
C LYS A 582 9.60 18.28 -4.14
#